data_cddb2aa41dada533bc59f66dfd4f510e
#
_entry.id   cddb2aa41dada533bc59f66dfd4f510e
#
_cell.length_a   1.000
_cell.length_b   1.000
_cell.length_c   1.000
_cell.angle_alpha   90.00
_cell.angle_beta   90.00
_cell.angle_gamma   90.00
#
_symmetry.space_group_name_H-M   'P 1'
#
loop_
_entity.id
_entity.type
_entity.pdbx_description
1 polymer ?
#
loop_
_entity_poly.entity_id
_entity_poly.type
_entity_poly.pdbx_seq_one_letter_code
_entity_poly.pdbx_strand_id
1 'polypeptide(L)'
;GFDPIKEPDRCIATRAYIGAKTKKMQKRVTNMEKRIADEITQKQGLLLDIETPAELKLVPMRYHKEVLVSAREYGISYDSADNAPCHTVFEDLNFELRQGERVFLHGKNGCGKSSLIKAILRASVKQERTDTMDTMRESGTLTTASGLVISYIHQDTSHLLGDLKSFVQEQNLDESLFYAILRQLDLERVQF
;
A
#
# COMPACT_ATOMS: atom_id res chain seq x y z
N GLY A 1 23.41 -35.03 -39.25
CA GLY A 1 23.73 -35.55 -40.57
C GLY A 1 24.74 -36.69 -40.48
N PHE A 2 24.71 -37.58 -41.42
CA PHE A 2 25.68 -38.67 -41.54
C PHE A 2 27.05 -38.10 -41.92
N ASP A 3 28.06 -38.42 -41.14
CA ASP A 3 29.46 -37.99 -41.42
C ASP A 3 30.22 -39.20 -42.04
N PRO A 4 30.52 -39.20 -43.32
CA PRO A 4 31.14 -40.32 -44.01
C PRO A 4 32.61 -40.55 -43.61
N ILE A 5 33.24 -39.62 -42.94
CA ILE A 5 34.63 -39.71 -42.49
C ILE A 5 34.72 -40.41 -41.13
N LYS A 6 33.75 -40.20 -40.27
CA LYS A 6 33.72 -40.76 -38.90
C LYS A 6 33.02 -42.15 -38.85
N GLU A 7 32.25 -42.51 -39.89
CA GLU A 7 31.51 -43.75 -39.95
C GLU A 7 31.87 -44.53 -41.24
N PRO A 8 32.95 -45.29 -41.22
CA PRO A 8 33.44 -46.01 -42.40
C PRO A 8 32.55 -47.18 -42.85
N ASP A 9 31.60 -47.57 -41.99
CA ASP A 9 30.68 -48.69 -42.30
C ASP A 9 29.47 -48.19 -43.11
N ARG A 10 29.54 -48.38 -44.44
CA ARG A 10 28.51 -47.97 -45.42
C ARG A 10 27.32 -48.88 -45.51
N CYS A 11 27.10 -49.73 -44.51
CA CYS A 11 25.95 -50.64 -44.50
C CYS A 11 24.60 -49.89 -44.41
N ILE A 12 23.65 -50.25 -45.25
CA ILE A 12 22.30 -49.67 -45.25
C ILE A 12 21.63 -49.87 -43.89
N ALA A 13 21.88 -50.96 -43.18
CA ALA A 13 21.37 -51.25 -41.85
C ALA A 13 21.83 -50.25 -40.79
N THR A 14 23.10 -49.77 -40.88
CA THR A 14 23.70 -48.78 -40.00
C THR A 14 23.01 -47.41 -40.17
N ARG A 15 22.67 -47.03 -41.41
CA ARG A 15 21.93 -45.78 -41.70
C ARG A 15 20.56 -45.75 -41.04
N ALA A 16 19.84 -46.84 -41.13
CA ALA A 16 18.52 -46.96 -40.51
C ALA A 16 18.56 -46.85 -38.98
N TYR A 17 19.57 -47.45 -38.37
CA TYR A 17 19.84 -47.40 -36.93
C TYR A 17 20.22 -45.99 -36.48
N ILE A 18 21.11 -45.32 -37.17
CA ILE A 18 21.54 -43.93 -36.87
C ILE A 18 20.34 -42.97 -37.03
N GLY A 19 19.57 -43.15 -38.13
CA GLY A 19 18.35 -42.33 -38.34
C GLY A 19 17.32 -42.51 -37.22
N ALA A 20 17.09 -43.72 -36.75
CA ALA A 20 16.19 -44.01 -35.62
C ALA A 20 16.69 -43.40 -34.31
N LYS A 21 18.02 -43.47 -34.04
CA LYS A 21 18.64 -42.85 -32.86
C LYS A 21 18.53 -41.33 -32.90
N THR A 22 18.82 -40.71 -34.04
CA THR A 22 18.66 -39.27 -34.25
C THR A 22 17.24 -38.82 -34.05
N LYS A 23 16.28 -39.54 -34.62
CA LYS A 23 14.85 -39.27 -34.44
C LYS A 23 14.40 -39.36 -32.98
N LYS A 24 14.93 -40.36 -32.25
CA LYS A 24 14.66 -40.52 -30.81
C LYS A 24 15.26 -39.35 -29.99
N MET A 25 16.45 -38.91 -30.33
CA MET A 25 17.06 -37.73 -29.69
C MET A 25 16.29 -36.43 -30.00
N GLN A 26 15.93 -36.23 -31.26
CA GLN A 26 15.13 -35.09 -31.70
C GLN A 26 13.81 -35.01 -30.93
N LYS A 27 13.10 -36.18 -30.80
CA LYS A 27 11.87 -36.24 -30.02
C LYS A 27 12.07 -35.88 -28.54
N ARG A 28 13.22 -36.24 -27.96
CA ARG A 28 13.55 -35.86 -26.57
C ARG A 28 13.76 -34.37 -26.45
N VAL A 29 14.49 -33.76 -27.38
CA VAL A 29 14.72 -32.29 -27.41
C VAL A 29 13.39 -31.55 -27.55
N THR A 30 12.57 -31.92 -28.51
CA THR A 30 11.24 -31.30 -28.73
C THR A 30 10.33 -31.44 -27.49
N ASN A 31 10.34 -32.58 -26.82
CA ASN A 31 9.56 -32.78 -25.59
C ASN A 31 10.11 -31.92 -24.43
N MET A 32 11.43 -31.72 -24.36
CA MET A 32 12.06 -30.88 -23.34
C MET A 32 11.75 -29.40 -23.60
N GLU A 33 11.85 -28.95 -24.83
CA GLU A 33 11.47 -27.59 -25.24
C GLU A 33 10.00 -27.30 -24.92
N LYS A 34 9.08 -28.26 -25.18
CA LYS A 34 7.68 -28.11 -24.86
C LYS A 34 7.44 -27.99 -23.34
N ARG A 35 8.13 -28.80 -22.52
CA ARG A 35 8.04 -28.70 -21.05
C ARG A 35 8.53 -27.35 -20.55
N ILE A 36 9.65 -26.86 -21.07
CA ILE A 36 10.20 -25.55 -20.71
C ILE A 36 9.21 -24.44 -21.11
N ALA A 37 8.61 -24.50 -22.29
CA ALA A 37 7.60 -23.55 -22.74
C ALA A 37 6.37 -23.57 -21.83
N ASP A 38 5.86 -24.76 -21.47
CA ASP A 38 4.74 -24.92 -20.55
C ASP A 38 5.06 -24.34 -19.14
N GLU A 39 6.27 -24.60 -18.62
CA GLU A 39 6.73 -24.04 -17.35
C GLU A 39 6.88 -22.50 -17.39
N ILE A 40 7.40 -21.97 -18.49
CA ILE A 40 7.48 -20.50 -18.70
C ILE A 40 6.07 -19.89 -18.70
N THR A 41 5.12 -20.51 -19.41
CA THR A 41 3.74 -20.03 -19.47
C THR A 41 3.07 -20.06 -18.07
N GLN A 42 3.27 -21.14 -17.31
CA GLN A 42 2.77 -21.22 -15.93
C GLN A 42 3.40 -20.17 -15.02
N LYS A 43 4.72 -19.96 -15.12
CA LYS A 43 5.41 -18.93 -14.31
C LYS A 43 5.02 -17.52 -14.73
N GLN A 44 4.78 -17.28 -16.02
CA GLN A 44 4.26 -15.99 -16.50
C GLN A 44 2.84 -15.74 -16.01
N GLY A 45 1.98 -16.76 -15.91
CA GLY A 45 0.65 -16.66 -15.29
C GLY A 45 0.73 -16.26 -13.81
N LEU A 46 1.71 -16.80 -13.07
CA LEU A 46 1.95 -16.41 -11.68
C LEU A 46 2.49 -14.99 -11.53
N LEU A 47 3.20 -14.46 -12.54
CA LEU A 47 3.69 -13.08 -12.56
C LEU A 47 2.57 -12.05 -12.87
N LEU A 48 1.46 -12.48 -13.46
CA LEU A 48 0.28 -11.62 -13.69
C LEU A 48 -0.46 -11.27 -12.38
N ASP A 49 -0.26 -12.04 -11.32
CA ASP A 49 -0.77 -11.75 -9.97
C ASP A 49 0.12 -10.77 -9.16
N ILE A 50 1.17 -10.22 -9.75
CA ILE A 50 1.91 -9.12 -9.11
C ILE A 50 1.03 -7.88 -9.23
N GLU A 51 0.45 -7.47 -8.10
CA GLU A 51 -0.27 -6.21 -7.98
C GLU A 51 0.64 -5.06 -8.45
N THR A 52 0.32 -4.50 -9.61
CA THR A 52 0.97 -3.27 -10.04
C THR A 52 0.32 -2.13 -9.28
N PRO A 53 1.08 -1.36 -8.47
CA PRO A 53 0.50 -0.26 -7.72
C PRO A 53 -0.16 0.73 -8.68
N ALA A 54 -1.46 0.94 -8.53
CA ALA A 54 -2.19 1.92 -9.31
C ALA A 54 -1.67 3.33 -8.95
N GLU A 55 -1.31 4.11 -9.96
CA GLU A 55 -0.95 5.52 -9.76
C GLU A 55 -2.21 6.34 -9.46
N LEU A 56 -2.52 6.50 -8.18
CA LEU A 56 -3.57 7.41 -7.75
C LEU A 56 -3.03 8.84 -7.75
N LYS A 57 -3.51 9.67 -8.67
CA LYS A 57 -3.18 11.10 -8.73
C LYS A 57 -4.05 11.85 -7.73
N LEU A 58 -3.50 12.13 -6.56
CA LEU A 58 -4.12 13.04 -5.61
C LEU A 58 -3.76 14.48 -5.96
N VAL A 59 -4.76 15.31 -6.23
CA VAL A 59 -4.59 16.75 -6.46
C VAL A 59 -4.88 17.47 -5.15
N PRO A 60 -3.86 17.84 -4.36
CA PRO A 60 -4.08 18.52 -3.09
C PRO A 60 -4.64 19.92 -3.33
N MET A 61 -5.57 20.34 -2.49
CA MET A 61 -6.04 21.73 -2.47
C MET A 61 -4.89 22.63 -2.01
N ARG A 62 -4.65 23.72 -2.72
CA ARG A 62 -3.66 24.72 -2.28
C ARG A 62 -4.20 25.53 -1.13
N TYR A 63 -3.40 25.65 -0.09
CA TYR A 63 -3.70 26.50 1.05
C TYR A 63 -2.89 27.81 0.95
N HIS A 64 -3.39 28.90 1.52
CA HIS A 64 -2.76 30.21 1.40
C HIS A 64 -1.53 30.40 2.31
N LYS A 65 -1.37 29.55 3.34
CA LYS A 65 -0.19 29.56 4.24
C LYS A 65 0.75 28.41 3.89
N GLU A 66 2.04 28.69 4.01
CA GLU A 66 3.08 27.69 3.77
C GLU A 66 3.13 26.65 4.89
N VAL A 67 3.07 27.09 6.17
CA VAL A 67 3.07 26.20 7.33
C VAL A 67 1.65 25.80 7.69
N LEU A 68 1.39 24.50 7.67
CA LEU A 68 0.08 23.90 7.94
C LEU A 68 -0.09 23.48 9.40
N VAL A 69 0.98 22.92 9.99
CA VAL A 69 1.02 22.48 11.40
C VAL A 69 2.36 22.89 11.98
N SER A 70 2.37 23.41 13.20
CA SER A 70 3.59 23.73 13.93
C SER A 70 3.46 23.25 15.37
N ALA A 71 4.47 22.54 15.85
CA ALA A 71 4.60 22.11 17.24
C ALA A 71 5.87 22.72 17.86
N ARG A 72 5.76 23.23 19.09
CA ARG A 72 6.88 23.77 19.87
C ARG A 72 6.82 23.22 21.28
N GLU A 73 7.91 22.57 21.68
CA GLU A 73 8.06 21.95 23.00
C GLU A 73 6.85 21.07 23.35
N TYR A 74 6.26 20.45 22.31
CA TYR A 74 4.99 19.75 22.41
C TYR A 74 5.19 18.36 23.01
N GLY A 75 4.37 18.04 24.00
CA GLY A 75 4.39 16.74 24.65
C GLY A 75 3.00 16.20 24.90
N ILE A 76 2.90 14.87 24.98
CA ILE A 76 1.67 14.14 25.31
C ILE A 76 1.93 13.19 26.46
N SER A 77 1.04 13.22 27.45
CA SER A 77 0.99 12.26 28.54
C SER A 77 -0.43 11.79 28.78
N TYR A 78 -0.58 10.61 29.37
CA TYR A 78 -1.87 10.05 29.74
C TYR A 78 -1.99 9.90 31.25
N ASP A 79 -3.12 10.28 31.80
CA ASP A 79 -3.43 10.04 33.20
C ASP A 79 -3.66 8.54 33.44
N SER A 80 -3.05 8.02 34.48
CA SER A 80 -3.32 6.65 34.95
C SER A 80 -4.53 6.63 35.87
N ALA A 81 -5.43 5.66 35.68
CA ALA A 81 -6.73 5.59 36.39
C ALA A 81 -6.62 5.41 37.90
N ASP A 82 -5.49 4.95 38.49
CA ASP A 82 -5.35 4.55 39.86
C ASP A 82 -4.29 5.33 40.66
N ASN A 83 -4.28 6.65 40.63
CA ASN A 83 -3.24 7.46 41.30
C ASN A 83 -1.78 7.06 40.95
N ALA A 84 -1.60 6.30 39.87
CA ALA A 84 -0.29 5.99 39.33
C ALA A 84 0.30 7.21 38.61
N PRO A 85 1.62 7.35 38.52
CA PRO A 85 2.26 8.47 37.87
C PRO A 85 1.81 8.57 36.40
N CYS A 86 1.59 9.80 35.95
CA CYS A 86 1.25 10.12 34.55
C CYS A 86 2.23 9.43 33.60
N HIS A 87 1.71 8.72 32.60
CA HIS A 87 2.54 8.06 31.59
C HIS A 87 2.86 9.05 30.48
N THR A 88 4.07 9.56 30.48
CA THR A 88 4.57 10.42 29.38
C THR A 88 4.87 9.58 28.17
N VAL A 89 4.29 9.94 27.04
CA VAL A 89 4.48 9.27 25.75
C VAL A 89 5.66 9.88 25.00
N PHE A 90 5.70 11.19 24.91
CA PHE A 90 6.84 11.96 24.42
C PHE A 90 6.77 13.39 24.93
N GLU A 91 7.93 14.09 24.94
CA GLU A 91 8.12 15.47 25.35
C GLU A 91 9.01 16.21 24.34
N ASP A 92 8.99 17.52 24.39
CA ASP A 92 9.88 18.42 23.63
C ASP A 92 9.87 18.22 22.12
N LEU A 93 8.74 17.80 21.55
CA LEU A 93 8.61 17.62 20.12
C LEU A 93 8.51 18.98 19.42
N ASN A 94 9.46 19.24 18.52
CA ASN A 94 9.50 20.45 17.72
C ASN A 94 9.48 20.08 16.25
N PHE A 95 8.46 20.51 15.50
CA PHE A 95 8.39 20.33 14.05
C PHE A 95 7.47 21.34 13.40
N GLU A 96 7.66 21.52 12.09
CA GLU A 96 6.75 22.23 11.21
C GLU A 96 6.42 21.34 10.03
N LEU A 97 5.13 21.27 9.67
CA LEU A 97 4.65 20.61 8.45
C LEU A 97 4.26 21.69 7.45
N ARG A 98 4.91 21.69 6.31
CA ARG A 98 4.68 22.66 5.25
C ARG A 98 3.88 22.08 4.11
N GLN A 99 3.27 22.96 3.32
CA GLN A 99 2.51 22.55 2.16
C GLN A 99 3.40 21.81 1.15
N GLY A 100 2.92 20.64 0.67
CA GLY A 100 3.64 19.79 -0.28
C GLY A 100 4.67 18.84 0.33
N GLU A 101 4.94 18.94 1.64
CA GLU A 101 5.83 18.01 2.33
C GLU A 101 5.18 16.64 2.54
N ARG A 102 6.03 15.60 2.55
CA ARG A 102 5.68 14.23 2.94
C ARG A 102 6.49 13.86 4.16
N VAL A 103 5.81 13.60 5.26
CA VAL A 103 6.44 13.27 6.54
C VAL A 103 6.12 11.83 6.94
N PHE A 104 7.15 11.09 7.34
CA PHE A 104 7.03 9.74 7.85
C PHE A 104 7.29 9.71 9.35
N LEU A 105 6.33 9.17 10.12
CA LEU A 105 6.47 8.96 11.55
C LEU A 105 7.05 7.57 11.81
N HIS A 106 8.31 7.53 12.25
CA HIS A 106 8.98 6.29 12.66
C HIS A 106 9.01 6.14 14.17
N GLY A 107 8.91 4.91 14.65
CA GLY A 107 9.03 4.58 16.06
C GLY A 107 8.40 3.24 16.41
N LYS A 108 8.75 2.72 17.59
CA LYS A 108 8.20 1.47 18.14
C LYS A 108 6.69 1.58 18.38
N ASN A 109 6.03 0.44 18.54
CA ASN A 109 4.62 0.44 18.94
C ASN A 109 4.47 1.10 20.32
N GLY A 110 3.43 1.92 20.49
CA GLY A 110 3.19 2.67 21.74
C GLY A 110 3.97 4.00 21.87
N CYS A 111 4.88 4.39 20.95
CA CYS A 111 5.64 5.64 21.07
C CYS A 111 4.85 6.92 20.77
N GLY A 112 3.51 6.85 20.63
CA GLY A 112 2.66 8.03 20.50
C GLY A 112 2.34 8.52 19.09
N LYS A 113 2.68 7.77 18.03
CA LYS A 113 2.35 8.16 16.64
C LYS A 113 0.87 8.49 16.44
N SER A 114 0.00 7.59 16.88
CA SER A 114 -1.46 7.77 16.77
C SER A 114 -1.96 8.88 17.68
N SER A 115 -1.33 9.09 18.85
CA SER A 115 -1.67 10.18 19.76
C SER A 115 -1.35 11.54 19.14
N LEU A 116 -0.18 11.66 18.49
CA LEU A 116 0.20 12.89 17.77
C LEU A 116 -0.79 13.19 16.62
N ILE A 117 -1.16 12.21 15.83
CA ILE A 117 -2.13 12.39 14.73
C ILE A 117 -3.49 12.84 15.30
N LYS A 118 -3.98 12.21 16.37
CA LYS A 118 -5.22 12.60 17.04
C LYS A 118 -5.15 14.04 17.57
N ALA A 119 -4.03 14.45 18.15
CA ALA A 119 -3.83 15.82 18.62
C ALA A 119 -3.89 16.83 17.47
N ILE A 120 -3.24 16.55 16.34
CA ILE A 120 -3.30 17.40 15.13
C ILE A 120 -4.74 17.52 14.62
N LEU A 121 -5.48 16.40 14.55
CA LEU A 121 -6.89 16.40 14.12
C LEU A 121 -7.75 17.25 15.04
N ARG A 122 -7.59 17.14 16.35
CA ARG A 122 -8.31 17.99 17.34
C ARG A 122 -7.98 19.46 17.17
N ALA A 123 -6.70 19.79 17.03
CA ALA A 123 -6.27 21.16 16.83
C ALA A 123 -6.84 21.80 15.56
N SER A 124 -7.12 20.98 14.51
CA SER A 124 -7.66 21.49 13.24
C SER A 124 -9.16 21.83 13.33
N VAL A 125 -9.93 21.10 14.13
CA VAL A 125 -11.40 21.23 14.24
C VAL A 125 -11.69 22.20 15.35
N LYS A 126 -11.10 23.15 15.82
CA LYS A 126 -11.45 24.13 16.87
C LYS A 126 -12.61 23.67 17.78
N GLN A 127 -12.73 22.39 18.00
CA GLN A 127 -13.76 21.81 18.82
C GLN A 127 -13.40 22.11 20.27
N GLU A 128 -14.23 22.91 20.93
CA GLU A 128 -14.14 23.09 22.38
C GLU A 128 -13.99 21.72 23.02
N ARG A 129 -13.07 21.62 24.00
CA ARG A 129 -12.86 20.42 24.78
C ARG A 129 -14.20 19.94 25.33
N THR A 130 -14.84 19.03 24.63
CA THR A 130 -15.93 18.27 25.22
C THR A 130 -15.34 17.33 26.24
N ASP A 131 -15.54 17.64 27.50
CA ASP A 131 -15.10 16.93 28.69
C ASP A 131 -15.66 15.51 28.79
N THR A 132 -15.33 14.64 27.87
CA THR A 132 -15.70 13.26 27.96
C THR A 132 -14.48 12.35 27.80
N MET A 133 -13.95 11.93 28.96
CA MET A 133 -13.02 10.81 29.14
C MET A 133 -11.66 10.88 28.40
N ASP A 134 -11.14 12.08 28.19
CA ASP A 134 -9.83 12.18 27.55
C ASP A 134 -8.74 12.29 28.59
N THR A 135 -8.14 11.14 28.93
CA THR A 135 -6.99 11.05 29.84
C THR A 135 -5.70 11.64 29.25
N MET A 136 -5.79 12.23 28.05
CA MET A 136 -4.65 12.81 27.35
C MET A 136 -4.38 14.24 27.80
N ARG A 137 -3.20 14.46 28.37
CA ARG A 137 -2.66 15.78 28.72
C ARG A 137 -1.65 16.21 27.67
N GLU A 138 -1.76 17.46 27.28
CA GLU A 138 -0.88 18.11 26.31
C GLU A 138 -0.04 19.17 27.00
N SER A 139 1.24 19.24 26.66
CA SER A 139 2.17 20.30 27.07
C SER A 139 2.74 21.01 25.84
N GLY A 140 3.26 22.23 26.01
CA GLY A 140 3.77 23.03 24.91
C GLY A 140 2.68 23.59 24.01
N THR A 141 2.99 23.80 22.75
CA THR A 141 2.09 24.43 21.79
C THR A 141 1.98 23.64 20.51
N LEU A 142 0.75 23.28 20.12
CA LEU A 142 0.43 22.69 18.83
C LEU A 142 -0.55 23.62 18.10
N THR A 143 -0.16 24.13 16.95
CA THR A 143 -0.98 25.02 16.15
C THR A 143 -1.21 24.46 14.75
N THR A 144 -2.44 24.62 14.27
CA THR A 144 -2.82 24.28 12.90
C THR A 144 -3.28 25.50 12.13
N ALA A 145 -3.11 25.50 10.84
CA ALA A 145 -3.58 26.58 9.99
C ALA A 145 -5.13 26.67 10.04
N SER A 146 -5.67 27.87 10.15
CA SER A 146 -7.11 28.11 10.32
C SER A 146 -7.91 27.66 9.10
N GLY A 147 -8.85 26.74 9.28
CA GLY A 147 -9.66 26.17 8.19
C GLY A 147 -8.93 25.11 7.36
N LEU A 148 -7.89 24.52 7.92
CA LEU A 148 -7.19 23.40 7.29
C LEU A 148 -8.13 22.18 7.25
N VAL A 149 -8.32 21.63 6.04
CA VAL A 149 -9.07 20.39 5.84
C VAL A 149 -8.09 19.22 5.88
N ILE A 150 -8.31 18.32 6.82
CA ILE A 150 -7.48 17.13 7.01
C ILE A 150 -8.31 15.88 6.69
N SER A 151 -7.84 15.05 5.77
CA SER A 151 -8.37 13.71 5.53
C SER A 151 -7.58 12.70 6.34
N TYR A 152 -8.26 11.90 7.13
CA TYR A 152 -7.65 10.86 7.96
C TYR A 152 -8.18 9.48 7.58
N ILE A 153 -7.27 8.56 7.29
CA ILE A 153 -7.61 7.17 6.99
C ILE A 153 -7.39 6.35 8.26
N HIS A 154 -8.49 5.81 8.79
CA HIS A 154 -8.46 4.96 9.97
C HIS A 154 -7.88 3.57 9.64
N GLN A 155 -7.16 2.97 10.59
CA GLN A 155 -6.76 1.56 10.49
C GLN A 155 -7.94 0.61 10.72
N ASP A 156 -8.88 1.00 11.58
CA ASP A 156 -10.09 0.27 11.85
C ASP A 156 -11.16 0.65 10.83
N THR A 157 -11.55 -0.30 10.03
CA THR A 157 -12.59 -0.17 8.99
C THR A 157 -13.91 -0.80 9.41
N SER A 158 -14.06 -1.24 10.67
CA SER A 158 -15.27 -1.91 11.18
C SER A 158 -16.54 -1.05 11.11
N HIS A 159 -16.39 0.27 10.99
CA HIS A 159 -17.49 1.22 10.78
C HIS A 159 -17.99 1.29 9.32
N LEU A 160 -17.21 0.74 8.37
CA LEU A 160 -17.60 0.68 6.96
C LEU A 160 -18.43 -0.59 6.74
N LEU A 161 -19.74 -0.48 6.86
CA LEU A 161 -20.70 -1.55 6.66
C LEU A 161 -21.67 -1.18 5.55
N GLY A 162 -22.17 -2.20 4.82
CA GLY A 162 -23.14 -2.02 3.76
C GLY A 162 -22.54 -2.13 2.36
N ASP A 163 -23.33 -1.77 1.36
CA ASP A 163 -22.90 -1.78 -0.02
C ASP A 163 -22.27 -0.43 -0.44
N LEU A 164 -21.41 -0.48 -1.45
CA LEU A 164 -20.71 0.71 -1.93
C LEU A 164 -21.65 1.76 -2.53
N LYS A 165 -22.78 1.32 -3.09
CA LYS A 165 -23.75 2.22 -3.70
C LYS A 165 -24.47 3.06 -2.65
N SER A 166 -24.90 2.42 -1.56
CA SER A 166 -25.50 3.13 -0.41
C SER A 166 -24.49 4.10 0.21
N PHE A 167 -23.24 3.68 0.36
CA PHE A 167 -22.15 4.53 0.86
C PHE A 167 -21.97 5.80 0.01
N VAL A 168 -21.92 5.65 -1.32
CA VAL A 168 -21.77 6.80 -2.25
C VAL A 168 -22.92 7.78 -2.09
N GLN A 169 -24.17 7.28 -1.96
CA GLN A 169 -25.36 8.10 -1.78
C GLN A 169 -25.38 8.82 -0.43
N GLU A 170 -25.06 8.12 0.66
CA GLU A 170 -25.00 8.70 2.02
C GLU A 170 -23.93 9.79 2.13
N GLN A 171 -22.78 9.58 1.50
CA GLN A 171 -21.68 10.55 1.49
C GLN A 171 -21.85 11.64 0.41
N ASN A 172 -22.92 11.59 -0.40
CA ASN A 172 -23.21 12.52 -1.49
C ASN A 172 -22.01 12.69 -2.45
N LEU A 173 -21.38 11.56 -2.81
CA LEU A 173 -20.23 11.53 -3.72
C LEU A 173 -20.70 11.43 -5.17
N ASP A 174 -19.84 11.88 -6.11
CA ASP A 174 -20.04 11.63 -7.53
C ASP A 174 -19.82 10.13 -7.83
N GLU A 175 -20.92 9.44 -8.14
CA GLU A 175 -20.92 8.00 -8.41
C GLU A 175 -19.97 7.62 -9.56
N SER A 176 -19.95 8.42 -10.64
CA SER A 176 -19.13 8.16 -11.81
C SER A 176 -17.64 8.27 -11.49
N LEU A 177 -17.26 9.30 -10.75
CA LEU A 177 -15.89 9.52 -10.30
C LEU A 177 -15.46 8.44 -9.30
N PHE A 178 -16.33 8.09 -8.36
CA PHE A 178 -16.05 7.05 -7.36
C PHE A 178 -15.73 5.70 -8.02
N TYR A 179 -16.58 5.22 -8.92
CA TYR A 179 -16.32 3.97 -9.64
C TYR A 179 -15.13 4.06 -10.61
N ALA A 180 -14.83 5.23 -11.17
CA ALA A 180 -13.63 5.43 -11.97
C ALA A 180 -12.35 5.25 -11.13
N ILE A 181 -12.33 5.79 -9.91
CA ILE A 181 -11.21 5.63 -8.97
C ILE A 181 -11.06 4.16 -8.54
N LEU A 182 -12.17 3.47 -8.21
CA LEU A 182 -12.12 2.06 -7.84
C LEU A 182 -11.54 1.18 -8.95
N ARG A 183 -11.87 1.46 -10.21
CA ARG A 183 -11.27 0.76 -11.36
C ARG A 183 -9.78 1.05 -11.51
N GLN A 184 -9.34 2.26 -11.21
CA GLN A 184 -7.90 2.58 -11.19
C GLN A 184 -7.16 1.83 -10.08
N LEU A 185 -7.85 1.44 -9.02
CA LEU A 185 -7.33 0.60 -7.93
C LEU A 185 -7.45 -0.90 -8.24
N ASP A 186 -7.71 -1.26 -9.49
CA ASP A 186 -7.79 -2.64 -9.99
C ASP A 186 -8.93 -3.48 -9.36
N LEU A 187 -9.97 -2.82 -8.88
CA LEU A 187 -11.18 -3.50 -8.42
C LEU A 187 -12.08 -3.84 -9.62
N GLU A 188 -12.43 -5.10 -9.76
CA GLU A 188 -13.29 -5.59 -10.84
C GLU A 188 -14.77 -5.23 -10.59
N ARG A 189 -15.57 -5.14 -11.68
CA ARG A 189 -17.01 -4.85 -11.59
C ARG A 189 -17.82 -5.83 -10.74
N VAL A 190 -17.31 -7.05 -10.56
CA VAL A 190 -17.97 -8.10 -9.77
C VAL A 190 -17.82 -7.85 -8.27
N GLN A 191 -16.93 -6.95 -7.87
CA GLN A 191 -16.65 -6.61 -6.47
C GLN A 191 -17.44 -5.38 -5.97
N PHE A 192 -18.29 -4.77 -6.82
CA PHE A 192 -19.11 -3.59 -6.47
C PHE A 192 -20.59 -3.94 -6.33
#